data_6941ebed6789daf84706f6f33836862d
#
_entry.id   6941ebed6789daf84706f6f33836862d
#
_cell.length_a   1.000
_cell.length_b   1.000
_cell.length_c   1.000
_cell.angle_alpha   90.00
_cell.angle_beta   90.00
_cell.angle_gamma   90.00
#
_symmetry.space_group_name_H-M   'P 1'
#
loop_
_entity.id
_entity.type
_entity.pdbx_description
1 polymer ?
#
loop_
_entity_poly.entity_id
_entity_poly.type
_entity_poly.pdbx_seq_one_letter_code
_entity_poly.pdbx_strand_id
1 'polypeptide(L)'
;CEATRSVVGKIVKQNVTETLTEINPADGSVTPRLATSWKQTDNLTWEFNIRKGIKFHDGEDLNAQAVVKSINRALNPKYDCEIRTKFFGNIKLKASAIGSHTISVKTESPQPIMPAMMGTMTIVSPNTQEAKGVRDPKGTGPYLFNTWTPGQSVTLKRFDGYWGDKPEVENATYVWRNESAVRAAMVKTGEADIAASIGVQDANDPKMDFSYFNSETSRLRIDLTRAPLNDIRVRKAMNLAIDL
;
A
#
# COMPACT_ATOMS: atom_id res chain seq x y z
N CYS A 1 -1.80 -4.51 -8.91
CA CYS A 1 -2.49 -3.24 -9.16
C CYS A 1 -3.67 -3.10 -8.21
N GLU A 2 -3.38 -3.03 -6.96
CA GLU A 2 -4.38 -2.90 -5.91
C GLU A 2 -4.88 -1.45 -5.89
N ALA A 3 -6.19 -1.29 -5.72
CA ALA A 3 -6.80 0.02 -5.57
C ALA A 3 -6.41 0.62 -4.21
N THR A 4 -5.34 1.42 -4.17
CA THR A 4 -4.81 2.00 -2.93
C THR A 4 -5.80 2.96 -2.24
N ARG A 5 -6.83 3.40 -2.95
CA ARG A 5 -7.88 4.28 -2.42
C ARG A 5 -9.00 3.51 -1.72
N SER A 6 -9.20 2.25 -2.05
CA SER A 6 -10.25 1.44 -1.43
C SER A 6 -9.78 0.88 -0.08
N VAL A 7 -10.72 0.69 0.83
CA VAL A 7 -10.44 0.04 2.11
C VAL A 7 -9.91 -1.37 1.89
N VAL A 8 -10.50 -2.12 0.94
CA VAL A 8 -10.03 -3.48 0.58
C VAL A 8 -8.58 -3.45 0.10
N GLY A 9 -8.22 -2.51 -0.78
CA GLY A 9 -6.85 -2.38 -1.25
C GLY A 9 -5.85 -2.10 -0.12
N LYS A 10 -6.23 -1.28 0.86
CA LYS A 10 -5.40 -1.03 2.06
C LYS A 10 -5.24 -2.31 2.90
N ILE A 11 -6.31 -3.06 3.15
CA ILE A 11 -6.27 -4.34 3.88
C ILE A 11 -5.33 -5.33 3.17
N VAL A 12 -5.49 -5.50 1.85
CA VAL A 12 -4.64 -6.40 1.06
C VAL A 12 -3.18 -5.96 1.10
N LYS A 13 -2.91 -4.67 0.91
CA LYS A 13 -1.55 -4.13 0.93
C LYS A 13 -0.85 -4.35 2.26
N GLN A 14 -1.56 -4.24 3.36
CA GLN A 14 -0.98 -4.31 4.70
C GLN A 14 -0.83 -5.73 5.24
N ASN A 15 -1.66 -6.68 4.78
CA ASN A 15 -1.75 -7.99 5.39
C ASN A 15 -1.41 -9.15 4.44
N VAL A 16 -1.69 -9.00 3.14
CA VAL A 16 -1.57 -10.09 2.15
C VAL A 16 -0.32 -9.93 1.28
N THR A 17 0.03 -8.70 0.93
CA THR A 17 1.19 -8.40 0.08
C THR A 17 2.23 -7.60 0.85
N GLU A 18 3.47 -7.66 0.40
CA GLU A 18 4.58 -6.90 0.99
C GLU A 18 5.33 -6.14 -0.09
N THR A 19 6.14 -5.19 0.33
CA THR A 19 6.97 -4.32 -0.51
C THR A 19 8.45 -4.68 -0.37
N LEU A 20 9.31 -4.14 -1.23
CA LEU A 20 10.76 -4.37 -1.09
C LEU A 20 11.32 -3.69 0.15
N THR A 21 10.89 -2.49 0.41
CA THR A 21 11.28 -1.65 1.54
C THR A 21 10.04 -1.17 2.28
N GLU A 22 10.19 -0.67 3.46
CA GLU A 22 9.10 -0.11 4.26
C GLU A 22 9.50 1.28 4.76
N ILE A 23 8.52 2.18 4.89
CA ILE A 23 8.75 3.50 5.48
C ILE A 23 8.31 3.40 6.94
N ASN A 24 9.25 3.63 7.86
CA ASN A 24 8.96 3.69 9.27
C ASN A 24 8.07 4.90 9.57
N PRO A 25 6.86 4.72 10.10
CA PRO A 25 5.94 5.84 10.34
C PRO A 25 6.41 6.78 11.46
N ALA A 26 7.33 6.35 12.33
CA ALA A 26 7.80 7.16 13.45
C ALA A 26 8.79 8.27 13.03
N ASP A 27 9.64 7.98 12.04
CA ASP A 27 10.73 8.88 11.64
C ASP A 27 10.87 9.08 10.13
N GLY A 28 10.06 8.37 9.32
CA GLY A 28 10.11 8.41 7.86
C GLY A 28 11.32 7.69 7.24
N SER A 29 12.13 7.00 8.03
CA SER A 29 13.27 6.23 7.53
C SER A 29 12.81 5.06 6.67
N VAL A 30 13.67 4.68 5.71
CA VAL A 30 13.41 3.52 4.85
C VAL A 30 14.08 2.30 5.45
N THR A 31 13.29 1.28 5.75
CA THR A 31 13.74 0.04 6.38
C THR A 31 13.61 -1.17 5.45
N PRO A 32 14.42 -2.23 5.64
CA PRO A 32 14.34 -3.47 4.89
C PRO A 32 12.98 -4.20 5.10
N ARG A 33 12.42 -4.74 4.00
CA ARG A 33 11.29 -5.67 4.05
C ARG A 33 11.62 -6.93 3.25
N LEU A 34 11.12 -7.08 1.99
CA LEU A 34 11.54 -8.17 1.10
C LEU A 34 12.94 -7.97 0.52
N ALA A 35 13.42 -6.73 0.43
CA ALA A 35 14.84 -6.45 0.22
C ALA A 35 15.56 -6.37 1.57
N THR A 36 16.73 -7.00 1.66
CA THR A 36 17.59 -6.96 2.86
C THR A 36 18.52 -5.76 2.87
N SER A 37 18.86 -5.25 1.71
CA SER A 37 19.72 -4.09 1.51
C SER A 37 19.59 -3.53 0.11
N TRP A 38 20.06 -2.31 -0.09
CA TRP A 38 20.13 -1.64 -1.39
C TRP A 38 21.32 -0.71 -1.44
N LYS A 39 21.77 -0.41 -2.65
CA LYS A 39 22.82 0.58 -2.91
C LYS A 39 22.56 1.28 -4.23
N GLN A 40 22.98 2.51 -4.34
CA GLN A 40 23.05 3.21 -5.60
C GLN A 40 24.40 2.90 -6.25
N THR A 41 24.40 2.36 -7.47
CA THR A 41 25.62 2.00 -8.20
C THR A 41 26.10 3.11 -9.12
N ASP A 42 25.18 3.91 -9.62
CA ASP A 42 25.42 5.15 -10.37
C ASP A 42 24.20 6.10 -10.22
N ASN A 43 24.28 7.28 -10.81
CA ASN A 43 23.22 8.29 -10.69
C ASN A 43 21.83 7.83 -11.17
N LEU A 44 21.75 6.78 -11.98
CA LEU A 44 20.52 6.28 -12.60
C LEU A 44 20.14 4.89 -12.13
N THR A 45 21.01 4.20 -11.39
CA THR A 45 20.88 2.76 -11.12
C THR A 45 20.95 2.45 -9.63
N TRP A 46 19.96 1.70 -9.16
CA TRP A 46 19.89 1.12 -7.82
C TRP A 46 19.89 -0.39 -7.90
N GLU A 47 20.60 -1.05 -7.00
CA GLU A 47 20.55 -2.50 -6.78
C GLU A 47 19.86 -2.80 -5.45
N PHE A 48 19.04 -3.86 -5.46
CA PHE A 48 18.35 -4.37 -4.27
C PHE A 48 18.66 -5.86 -4.10
N ASN A 49 19.08 -6.24 -2.91
CA ASN A 49 19.28 -7.64 -2.55
C ASN A 49 17.98 -8.19 -1.94
N ILE A 50 17.43 -9.23 -2.54
CA ILE A 50 16.16 -9.84 -2.16
C ILE A 50 16.40 -10.91 -1.10
N ARG A 51 15.55 -10.97 -0.10
CA ARG A 51 15.56 -11.98 0.97
C ARG A 51 15.38 -13.37 0.37
N LYS A 52 16.13 -14.34 0.91
CA LYS A 52 16.08 -15.74 0.48
C LYS A 52 15.10 -16.54 1.36
N GLY A 53 14.61 -17.67 0.83
CA GLY A 53 13.81 -18.63 1.57
C GLY A 53 12.36 -18.19 1.83
N ILE A 54 11.89 -17.14 1.16
CA ILE A 54 10.50 -16.70 1.23
C ILE A 54 9.68 -17.36 0.11
N LYS A 55 8.47 -17.78 0.46
CA LYS A 55 7.48 -18.26 -0.52
C LYS A 55 6.28 -17.33 -0.59
N PHE A 56 5.73 -17.21 -1.79
CA PHE A 56 4.41 -16.64 -1.97
C PHE A 56 3.31 -17.58 -1.45
N HIS A 57 2.12 -17.07 -1.28
CA HIS A 57 0.96 -17.82 -0.79
C HIS A 57 0.56 -19.02 -1.67
N ASP A 58 0.99 -19.05 -2.92
CA ASP A 58 0.78 -20.16 -3.86
C ASP A 58 1.95 -21.15 -3.92
N GLY A 59 2.95 -20.99 -3.05
CA GLY A 59 4.10 -21.88 -2.94
C GLY A 59 5.30 -21.51 -3.82
N GLU A 60 5.15 -20.55 -4.74
CA GLU A 60 6.25 -20.04 -5.57
C GLU A 60 7.34 -19.37 -4.73
N ASP A 61 8.59 -19.49 -5.17
CA ASP A 61 9.71 -18.88 -4.47
C ASP A 61 9.85 -17.38 -4.80
N LEU A 62 10.07 -16.57 -3.76
CA LEU A 62 10.48 -15.19 -3.95
C LEU A 62 11.94 -15.17 -4.42
N ASN A 63 12.16 -14.69 -5.64
CA ASN A 63 13.47 -14.52 -6.24
C ASN A 63 13.50 -13.25 -7.11
N ALA A 64 14.66 -12.93 -7.67
CA ALA A 64 14.84 -11.74 -8.48
C ALA A 64 13.90 -11.70 -9.71
N GLN A 65 13.65 -12.83 -10.36
CA GLN A 65 12.78 -12.91 -11.54
C GLN A 65 11.31 -12.64 -11.16
N ALA A 66 10.83 -13.20 -10.06
CA ALA A 66 9.49 -12.97 -9.55
C ALA A 66 9.27 -11.48 -9.21
N VAL A 67 10.25 -10.84 -8.55
CA VAL A 67 10.21 -9.42 -8.23
C VAL A 67 10.18 -8.56 -9.50
N VAL A 68 11.05 -8.84 -10.48
CA VAL A 68 11.07 -8.11 -11.76
C VAL A 68 9.72 -8.25 -12.49
N LYS A 69 9.15 -9.46 -12.53
CA LYS A 69 7.84 -9.69 -13.15
C LYS A 69 6.74 -8.88 -12.46
N SER A 70 6.76 -8.84 -11.13
CA SER A 70 5.81 -8.06 -10.34
C SER A 70 5.94 -6.55 -10.57
N ILE A 71 7.17 -6.01 -10.62
CA ILE A 71 7.44 -4.61 -10.95
C ILE A 71 6.92 -4.27 -12.35
N ASN A 72 7.26 -5.07 -13.34
CA ASN A 72 6.84 -4.86 -14.72
C ASN A 72 5.32 -4.89 -14.86
N ARG A 73 4.66 -5.81 -14.14
CA ARG A 73 3.20 -5.87 -14.07
C ARG A 73 2.61 -4.59 -13.47
N ALA A 74 3.13 -4.12 -12.35
CA ALA A 74 2.64 -2.91 -11.67
C ALA A 74 2.83 -1.66 -12.54
N LEU A 75 3.89 -1.59 -13.35
CA LEU A 75 4.18 -0.45 -14.22
C LEU A 75 3.54 -0.56 -15.62
N ASN A 76 2.93 -1.69 -15.95
CA ASN A 76 2.30 -1.89 -17.26
C ASN A 76 1.08 -0.95 -17.43
N PRO A 77 1.08 -0.05 -18.44
CA PRO A 77 -0.02 0.90 -18.64
C PRO A 77 -1.36 0.22 -18.95
N LYS A 78 -1.36 -1.01 -19.45
CA LYS A 78 -2.59 -1.76 -19.76
C LYS A 78 -3.43 -2.07 -18.51
N TYR A 79 -2.82 -2.12 -17.33
CA TYR A 79 -3.52 -2.51 -16.10
C TYR A 79 -4.00 -1.34 -15.27
N ASP A 80 -3.68 -0.10 -15.66
CA ASP A 80 -4.14 1.12 -15.00
C ASP A 80 -3.87 1.11 -13.48
N CYS A 81 -2.67 0.67 -13.10
CA CYS A 81 -2.27 0.55 -11.71
C CYS A 81 -2.16 1.93 -11.07
N GLU A 82 -2.89 2.14 -9.99
CA GLU A 82 -2.88 3.40 -9.26
C GLU A 82 -1.48 3.76 -8.72
N ILE A 83 -0.71 2.74 -8.30
CA ILE A 83 0.70 2.91 -7.87
C ILE A 83 1.52 3.55 -8.98
N ARG A 84 1.39 3.06 -10.23
CA ARG A 84 2.11 3.64 -11.36
C ARG A 84 1.77 5.11 -11.53
N THR A 85 0.50 5.47 -11.56
CA THR A 85 0.07 6.85 -11.82
C THR A 85 0.38 7.80 -10.68
N LYS A 86 0.35 7.33 -9.43
CA LYS A 86 0.59 8.18 -8.26
C LYS A 86 2.06 8.38 -7.93
N PHE A 87 2.85 7.31 -7.95
CA PHE A 87 4.21 7.33 -7.42
C PHE A 87 5.29 7.30 -8.50
N PHE A 88 5.01 6.67 -9.65
CA PHE A 88 5.99 6.55 -10.73
C PHE A 88 5.70 7.52 -11.89
N GLY A 89 4.44 7.89 -12.11
CA GLY A 89 4.07 8.89 -13.11
C GLY A 89 4.70 8.61 -14.48
N ASN A 90 5.52 9.54 -14.94
CA ASN A 90 6.25 9.46 -16.21
C ASN A 90 7.68 8.92 -16.04
N ILE A 91 8.07 8.44 -14.84
CA ILE A 91 9.39 7.85 -14.63
C ILE A 91 9.49 6.57 -15.45
N LYS A 92 10.40 6.59 -16.41
CA LYS A 92 10.73 5.39 -17.16
C LYS A 92 11.74 4.58 -16.35
N LEU A 93 11.31 3.40 -15.94
CA LEU A 93 12.05 2.49 -15.08
C LEU A 93 12.18 1.14 -15.78
N LYS A 94 13.39 0.57 -15.74
CA LYS A 94 13.68 -0.80 -16.18
C LYS A 94 14.20 -1.59 -14.99
N ALA A 95 13.46 -2.63 -14.58
CA ALA A 95 13.91 -3.61 -13.62
C ALA A 95 14.52 -4.82 -14.34
N SER A 96 15.61 -5.36 -13.83
CA SER A 96 16.31 -6.53 -14.36
C SER A 96 16.87 -7.38 -13.24
N ALA A 97 16.77 -8.70 -13.36
CA ALA A 97 17.46 -9.62 -12.46
C ALA A 97 18.92 -9.72 -12.88
N ILE A 98 19.83 -9.43 -11.96
CA ILE A 98 21.30 -9.51 -12.17
C ILE A 98 21.94 -10.65 -11.38
N GLY A 99 21.13 -11.39 -10.64
CA GLY A 99 21.45 -12.60 -9.89
C GLY A 99 20.17 -13.29 -9.47
N SER A 100 20.29 -14.42 -8.78
CA SER A 100 19.11 -15.16 -8.28
C SER A 100 18.27 -14.37 -7.27
N HIS A 101 18.93 -13.50 -6.49
CA HIS A 101 18.32 -12.67 -5.45
C HIS A 101 18.82 -11.22 -5.48
N THR A 102 19.22 -10.72 -6.62
CA THR A 102 19.62 -9.32 -6.80
C THR A 102 18.95 -8.75 -8.04
N ILE A 103 18.29 -7.62 -7.88
CA ILE A 103 17.71 -6.87 -8.99
C ILE A 103 18.42 -5.54 -9.19
N SER A 104 18.47 -5.08 -10.42
CA SER A 104 18.87 -3.74 -10.82
C SER A 104 17.63 -2.95 -11.27
N VAL A 105 17.50 -1.74 -10.79
CA VAL A 105 16.44 -0.80 -11.16
C VAL A 105 17.09 0.43 -11.76
N LYS A 106 16.96 0.60 -13.08
CA LYS A 106 17.54 1.72 -13.85
C LYS A 106 16.46 2.68 -14.30
N THR A 107 16.74 3.97 -14.20
CA THR A 107 15.85 5.07 -14.62
C THR A 107 16.52 5.96 -15.66
N GLU A 108 15.74 6.75 -16.42
CA GLU A 108 16.28 7.70 -17.40
C GLU A 108 16.72 9.03 -16.75
N SER A 109 16.30 9.30 -15.53
CA SER A 109 16.69 10.48 -14.74
C SER A 109 17.00 10.06 -13.30
N PRO A 110 17.87 10.80 -12.58
CA PRO A 110 18.20 10.47 -11.20
C PRO A 110 16.98 10.36 -10.29
N GLN A 111 16.90 9.29 -9.49
CA GLN A 111 15.83 9.04 -8.52
C GLN A 111 16.44 8.72 -7.14
N PRO A 112 16.85 9.74 -6.37
CA PRO A 112 17.51 9.53 -5.07
C PRO A 112 16.60 8.88 -4.04
N ILE A 113 15.27 9.00 -4.18
CA ILE A 113 14.28 8.40 -3.28
C ILE A 113 13.77 7.04 -3.76
N MET A 114 14.47 6.37 -4.70
CA MET A 114 14.05 5.08 -5.23
C MET A 114 13.77 4.03 -4.15
N PRO A 115 14.56 3.90 -3.07
CA PRO A 115 14.23 2.98 -1.98
C PRO A 115 12.87 3.26 -1.35
N ALA A 116 12.53 4.50 -1.07
CA ALA A 116 11.20 4.87 -0.54
C ALA A 116 10.08 4.59 -1.56
N MET A 117 10.33 4.80 -2.84
CA MET A 117 9.36 4.47 -3.90
C MET A 117 9.08 2.97 -3.97
N MET A 118 10.08 2.11 -3.76
CA MET A 118 9.90 0.66 -3.69
C MET A 118 9.05 0.22 -2.48
N GLY A 119 8.95 1.04 -1.45
CA GLY A 119 8.04 0.86 -0.30
C GLY A 119 6.57 1.12 -0.63
N THR A 120 6.28 1.67 -1.81
CA THR A 120 4.88 1.88 -2.26
C THR A 120 4.36 0.75 -3.15
N MET A 121 5.26 -0.02 -3.76
CA MET A 121 4.94 -1.07 -4.74
C MET A 121 4.91 -2.44 -4.10
N THR A 122 3.74 -3.06 -4.04
CA THR A 122 3.59 -4.41 -3.51
C THR A 122 4.08 -5.47 -4.51
N ILE A 123 4.71 -6.50 -3.99
CA ILE A 123 5.19 -7.65 -4.74
C ILE A 123 4.16 -8.77 -4.67
N VAL A 124 3.84 -9.34 -5.82
CA VAL A 124 2.91 -10.46 -5.95
C VAL A 124 3.54 -11.61 -6.71
N SER A 125 3.01 -12.81 -6.51
CA SER A 125 3.47 -14.04 -7.18
C SER A 125 3.55 -13.87 -8.70
N PRO A 126 4.54 -14.49 -9.36
CA PRO A 126 4.65 -14.53 -10.81
C PRO A 126 3.45 -15.21 -11.50
N ASN A 127 2.66 -16.02 -10.77
CA ASN A 127 1.44 -16.64 -11.26
C ASN A 127 0.20 -15.73 -11.15
N THR A 128 0.35 -14.52 -10.61
CA THR A 128 -0.75 -13.57 -10.54
C THR A 128 -1.26 -13.24 -11.95
N GLN A 129 -2.56 -13.41 -12.14
CA GLN A 129 -3.23 -13.15 -13.43
C GLN A 129 -2.86 -11.78 -13.99
N GLU A 130 -2.48 -11.76 -15.26
CA GLU A 130 -2.20 -10.53 -16.00
C GLU A 130 -3.51 -9.85 -16.44
N ALA A 131 -4.22 -9.30 -15.47
CA ALA A 131 -5.49 -8.62 -15.67
C ALA A 131 -5.60 -7.38 -14.77
N LYS A 132 -6.48 -6.45 -15.16
CA LYS A 132 -6.92 -5.33 -14.34
C LYS A 132 -7.80 -5.87 -13.20
N GLY A 133 -7.53 -5.44 -11.97
CA GLY A 133 -8.43 -5.71 -10.85
C GLY A 133 -8.45 -7.16 -10.36
N VAL A 134 -7.28 -7.77 -10.16
CA VAL A 134 -7.17 -9.09 -9.52
C VAL A 134 -7.71 -9.02 -8.10
N ARG A 135 -8.64 -9.92 -7.76
CA ARG A 135 -9.34 -9.92 -6.47
C ARG A 135 -8.69 -10.81 -5.40
N ASP A 136 -7.84 -11.75 -5.82
CA ASP A 136 -7.14 -12.69 -4.95
C ASP A 136 -5.64 -12.68 -5.28
N PRO A 137 -4.91 -11.62 -4.90
CA PRO A 137 -3.46 -11.55 -5.12
C PRO A 137 -2.75 -12.51 -4.19
N LYS A 138 -1.79 -13.28 -4.71
CA LYS A 138 -0.89 -14.13 -3.93
C LYS A 138 0.35 -13.33 -3.58
N GLY A 139 0.44 -12.89 -2.34
CA GLY A 139 1.56 -12.15 -1.77
C GLY A 139 2.48 -13.01 -0.92
N THR A 140 3.27 -12.36 -0.09
CA THR A 140 4.21 -12.95 0.86
C THR A 140 3.85 -12.60 2.31
N GLY A 141 2.74 -11.88 2.51
CA GLY A 141 2.34 -11.33 3.80
C GLY A 141 1.84 -12.37 4.80
N PRO A 142 1.61 -11.95 6.06
CA PRO A 142 1.24 -12.84 7.15
C PRO A 142 -0.16 -13.43 7.04
N TYR A 143 -1.00 -12.93 6.14
CA TYR A 143 -2.35 -13.42 5.94
C TYR A 143 -2.64 -13.81 4.50
N LEU A 144 -3.38 -14.89 4.34
CA LEU A 144 -4.01 -15.33 3.10
C LEU A 144 -5.34 -14.58 2.90
N PHE A 145 -5.62 -14.23 1.68
CA PHE A 145 -6.95 -13.80 1.29
C PHE A 145 -7.89 -15.02 1.28
N ASN A 146 -8.97 -14.97 2.05
CA ASN A 146 -9.92 -16.08 2.14
C ASN A 146 -11.18 -15.81 1.32
N THR A 147 -12.01 -14.83 1.72
CA THR A 147 -13.22 -14.48 0.97
C THR A 147 -13.38 -12.96 0.86
N TRP A 148 -14.06 -12.55 -0.19
CA TRP A 148 -14.49 -11.17 -0.37
C TRP A 148 -15.93 -11.13 -0.88
N THR A 149 -16.81 -10.58 -0.06
CA THR A 149 -18.19 -10.27 -0.43
C THR A 149 -18.27 -8.75 -0.69
N PRO A 150 -18.32 -8.31 -1.95
CA PRO A 150 -18.33 -6.90 -2.29
C PRO A 150 -19.41 -6.11 -1.55
N GLY A 151 -19.03 -4.97 -0.97
CA GLY A 151 -19.92 -4.12 -0.18
C GLY A 151 -20.25 -4.63 1.23
N GLN A 152 -19.82 -5.82 1.61
CA GLN A 152 -20.15 -6.44 2.89
C GLN A 152 -18.90 -6.70 3.75
N SER A 153 -18.00 -7.59 3.28
CA SER A 153 -16.87 -8.04 4.09
C SER A 153 -15.69 -8.58 3.28
N VAL A 154 -14.54 -8.60 3.93
CA VAL A 154 -13.35 -9.38 3.55
C VAL A 154 -12.91 -10.21 4.73
N THR A 155 -12.58 -11.47 4.50
CA THR A 155 -11.98 -12.35 5.51
C THR A 155 -10.57 -12.74 5.11
N LEU A 156 -9.69 -12.74 6.08
CA LEU A 156 -8.31 -13.17 5.97
C LEU A 156 -8.05 -14.33 6.92
N LYS A 157 -7.16 -15.24 6.53
CA LYS A 157 -6.69 -16.34 7.37
C LYS A 157 -5.17 -16.24 7.51
N ARG A 158 -4.65 -16.45 8.73
CA ARG A 158 -3.20 -16.46 8.97
C ARG A 158 -2.49 -17.45 8.06
N PHE A 159 -1.35 -17.01 7.52
CA PHE A 159 -0.47 -17.85 6.71
C PHE A 159 0.59 -18.50 7.60
N ASP A 160 0.46 -19.80 7.87
CA ASP A 160 1.39 -20.50 8.75
C ASP A 160 2.81 -20.62 8.18
N GLY A 161 2.98 -20.49 6.87
CA GLY A 161 4.25 -20.43 6.18
C GLY A 161 4.90 -19.04 6.12
N TYR A 162 4.38 -18.07 6.89
CA TYR A 162 4.93 -16.71 6.89
C TYR A 162 6.38 -16.68 7.39
N TRP A 163 7.21 -15.93 6.70
CA TRP A 163 8.66 -15.86 6.92
C TRP A 163 9.08 -14.99 8.12
N GLY A 164 8.21 -14.09 8.56
CA GLY A 164 8.42 -13.21 9.71
C GLY A 164 7.69 -13.71 10.96
N ASP A 165 7.52 -12.83 11.93
CA ASP A 165 6.80 -13.15 13.16
C ASP A 165 5.33 -13.43 12.87
N LYS A 166 4.85 -14.59 13.31
CA LYS A 166 3.46 -15.00 13.09
C LYS A 166 2.52 -14.13 13.93
N PRO A 167 1.47 -13.54 13.33
CA PRO A 167 0.42 -12.89 14.09
C PRO A 167 -0.29 -13.87 15.04
N GLU A 168 -0.73 -13.40 16.19
CA GLU A 168 -1.51 -14.19 17.14
C GLU A 168 -2.92 -14.50 16.61
N VAL A 169 -3.54 -13.52 15.93
CA VAL A 169 -4.88 -13.64 15.35
C VAL A 169 -4.88 -14.59 14.17
N GLU A 170 -5.68 -15.64 14.22
CA GLU A 170 -5.77 -16.65 13.15
C GLU A 170 -6.68 -16.21 12.01
N ASN A 171 -7.80 -15.57 12.32
CA ASN A 171 -8.78 -15.14 11.35
C ASN A 171 -9.15 -13.67 11.60
N ALA A 172 -9.15 -12.85 10.55
CA ALA A 172 -9.57 -11.48 10.62
C ALA A 172 -10.73 -11.23 9.64
N THR A 173 -11.79 -10.63 10.13
CA THR A 173 -12.96 -10.27 9.33
C THR A 173 -13.12 -8.76 9.33
N TYR A 174 -13.07 -8.15 8.16
CA TYR A 174 -13.32 -6.73 7.93
C TYR A 174 -14.73 -6.58 7.39
N VAL A 175 -15.57 -5.81 8.10
CA VAL A 175 -16.94 -5.51 7.68
C VAL A 175 -17.10 -4.01 7.39
N TRP A 176 -17.99 -3.67 6.48
CA TRP A 176 -18.24 -2.27 6.09
C TRP A 176 -19.51 -1.76 6.75
N ARG A 177 -19.41 -0.63 7.47
CA ARG A 177 -20.53 0.16 7.99
C ARG A 177 -20.22 1.62 7.73
N ASN A 178 -21.08 2.30 6.99
CA ASN A 178 -20.83 3.69 6.60
C ASN A 178 -20.96 4.64 7.79
N GLU A 179 -21.96 4.41 8.65
CA GLU A 179 -22.26 5.28 9.76
C GLU A 179 -21.30 5.10 10.94
N SER A 180 -20.71 6.21 11.41
CA SER A 180 -19.79 6.24 12.54
C SER A 180 -20.42 5.68 13.81
N ALA A 181 -21.64 6.12 14.12
CA ALA A 181 -22.39 5.66 15.30
C ALA A 181 -22.61 4.15 15.31
N VAL A 182 -22.89 3.55 14.14
CA VAL A 182 -23.05 2.09 14.00
C VAL A 182 -21.73 1.38 14.31
N ARG A 183 -20.61 1.88 13.77
CA ARG A 183 -19.29 1.29 14.04
C ARG A 183 -18.92 1.37 15.53
N ALA A 184 -19.20 2.52 16.18
CA ALA A 184 -18.98 2.69 17.61
C ALA A 184 -19.85 1.74 18.43
N ALA A 185 -21.13 1.58 18.08
CA ALA A 185 -22.05 0.66 18.75
C ALA A 185 -21.58 -0.80 18.65
N MET A 186 -21.10 -1.23 17.49
CA MET A 186 -20.59 -2.60 17.30
C MET A 186 -19.42 -2.94 18.24
N VAL A 187 -18.53 -1.99 18.50
CA VAL A 187 -17.44 -2.19 19.48
C VAL A 187 -18.00 -2.25 20.91
N LYS A 188 -18.91 -1.36 21.26
CA LYS A 188 -19.54 -1.33 22.59
C LYS A 188 -20.33 -2.60 22.90
N THR A 189 -20.93 -3.24 21.89
CA THR A 189 -21.69 -4.49 22.04
C THR A 189 -20.84 -5.76 21.89
N GLY A 190 -19.55 -5.62 21.53
CA GLY A 190 -18.67 -6.77 21.25
C GLY A 190 -18.91 -7.45 19.90
N GLU A 191 -19.70 -6.82 19.01
CA GLU A 191 -19.88 -7.31 17.62
C GLU A 191 -18.63 -7.06 16.76
N ALA A 192 -17.81 -6.06 17.12
CA ALA A 192 -16.52 -5.80 16.51
C ALA A 192 -15.47 -5.53 17.59
N ASP A 193 -14.23 -5.97 17.32
CA ASP A 193 -13.10 -5.74 18.22
C ASP A 193 -12.50 -4.36 18.03
N ILE A 194 -12.49 -3.85 16.79
CA ILE A 194 -11.88 -2.56 16.44
C ILE A 194 -12.76 -1.83 15.43
N ALA A 195 -12.95 -0.53 15.63
CA ALA A 195 -13.57 0.35 14.66
C ALA A 195 -12.71 1.59 14.40
N ALA A 196 -12.44 1.88 13.11
CA ALA A 196 -11.69 3.04 12.70
C ALA A 196 -12.60 4.21 12.30
N SER A 197 -12.06 5.44 12.34
CA SER A 197 -12.75 6.66 11.87
C SER A 197 -14.08 6.91 12.58
N ILE A 198 -14.07 6.80 13.90
CA ILE A 198 -15.22 7.13 14.74
C ILE A 198 -15.34 8.66 14.84
N GLY A 199 -16.55 9.18 14.72
CA GLY A 199 -16.81 10.60 14.92
C GLY A 199 -16.58 11.03 16.37
N VAL A 200 -16.13 12.27 16.57
CA VAL A 200 -15.82 12.80 17.91
C VAL A 200 -17.00 12.67 18.87
N GLN A 201 -18.22 12.82 18.36
CA GLN A 201 -19.46 12.69 19.17
C GLN A 201 -19.70 11.24 19.65
N ASP A 202 -19.12 10.24 18.98
CA ASP A 202 -19.28 8.82 19.31
C ASP A 202 -18.06 8.27 20.08
N ALA A 203 -16.92 8.97 20.02
CA ALA A 203 -15.67 8.65 20.70
C ALA A 203 -15.63 9.34 22.06
N ASN A 204 -16.29 8.77 23.05
CA ASN A 204 -16.49 9.37 24.36
C ASN A 204 -16.08 8.48 25.54
N ASP A 205 -15.48 7.32 25.29
CA ASP A 205 -14.97 6.43 26.32
C ASP A 205 -13.43 6.42 26.31
N PRO A 206 -12.76 7.09 27.26
CA PRO A 206 -11.31 7.19 27.31
C PRO A 206 -10.58 5.86 27.55
N LYS A 207 -11.29 4.78 27.88
CA LYS A 207 -10.74 3.43 28.03
C LYS A 207 -10.72 2.66 26.71
N MET A 208 -11.59 3.03 25.78
CA MET A 208 -11.77 2.35 24.50
C MET A 208 -11.34 3.19 23.30
N ASP A 209 -11.50 4.51 23.42
CA ASP A 209 -11.25 5.44 22.32
C ASP A 209 -9.87 6.08 22.41
N PHE A 210 -9.17 6.12 21.30
CA PHE A 210 -7.91 6.84 21.20
C PHE A 210 -7.81 7.62 19.89
N SER A 211 -7.07 8.72 19.92
CA SER A 211 -6.72 9.50 18.75
C SER A 211 -5.22 9.47 18.51
N TYR A 212 -4.82 9.61 17.26
CA TYR A 212 -3.41 9.66 16.87
C TYR A 212 -3.23 10.66 15.73
N PHE A 213 -2.01 11.23 15.67
CA PHE A 213 -1.63 12.03 14.51
C PHE A 213 -1.45 11.12 13.30
N ASN A 214 -2.03 11.50 12.18
CA ASN A 214 -1.87 10.81 10.92
C ASN A 214 -1.17 11.72 9.89
N SER A 215 -0.80 11.17 8.76
CA SER A 215 -0.19 11.90 7.64
C SER A 215 -1.23 12.41 6.63
N GLU A 216 -2.51 12.41 6.97
CA GLU A 216 -3.55 12.91 6.08
C GLU A 216 -3.52 14.44 6.03
N THR A 217 -3.57 14.96 4.82
CA THR A 217 -3.69 16.39 4.57
C THR A 217 -5.03 16.68 3.93
N SER A 218 -5.84 17.48 4.58
CA SER A 218 -7.07 18.01 4.00
C SER A 218 -6.73 19.10 2.98
N ARG A 219 -7.30 19.00 1.80
CA ARG A 219 -7.07 19.98 0.74
C ARG A 219 -8.33 20.24 -0.08
N LEU A 220 -8.49 21.45 -0.53
CA LEU A 220 -9.46 21.80 -1.55
C LEU A 220 -8.84 21.60 -2.93
N ARG A 221 -9.46 20.77 -3.76
CA ARG A 221 -9.09 20.64 -5.16
C ARG A 221 -9.91 21.63 -5.98
N ILE A 222 -9.23 22.59 -6.58
CA ILE A 222 -9.84 23.68 -7.33
C ILE A 222 -9.91 23.30 -8.83
N ASP A 223 -11.08 23.42 -9.43
CA ASP A 223 -11.25 23.29 -10.88
C ASP A 223 -10.84 24.59 -11.57
N LEU A 224 -9.67 24.58 -12.20
CA LEU A 224 -9.07 25.72 -12.86
C LEU A 224 -9.79 26.12 -14.17
N THR A 225 -10.71 25.30 -14.66
CA THR A 225 -11.44 25.56 -15.91
C THR A 225 -12.72 26.38 -15.67
N ARG A 226 -13.16 26.50 -14.42
CA ARG A 226 -14.40 27.17 -14.03
C ARG A 226 -14.16 28.59 -13.52
N ALA A 227 -14.92 29.54 -14.03
CA ALA A 227 -14.97 30.89 -13.48
C ALA A 227 -15.69 30.87 -12.09
N PRO A 228 -15.26 31.68 -11.09
CA PRO A 228 -14.11 32.60 -11.15
C PRO A 228 -12.77 31.93 -10.78
N LEU A 229 -12.72 30.60 -10.61
CA LEU A 229 -11.56 29.85 -10.14
C LEU A 229 -10.44 29.76 -11.18
N ASN A 230 -10.72 30.08 -12.43
CA ASN A 230 -9.71 30.22 -13.48
C ASN A 230 -8.85 31.49 -13.33
N ASP A 231 -9.28 32.48 -12.54
CA ASP A 231 -8.47 33.67 -12.21
C ASP A 231 -7.54 33.36 -11.02
N ILE A 232 -6.24 33.59 -11.25
CA ILE A 232 -5.21 33.34 -10.21
C ILE A 232 -5.38 34.23 -8.97
N ARG A 233 -5.96 35.43 -9.14
CA ARG A 233 -6.19 36.37 -8.02
C ARG A 233 -7.21 35.80 -7.05
N VAL A 234 -8.27 35.17 -7.57
CA VAL A 234 -9.29 34.50 -6.76
C VAL A 234 -8.67 33.33 -5.98
N ARG A 235 -7.83 32.50 -6.62
CA ARG A 235 -7.16 31.38 -5.94
C ARG A 235 -6.19 31.85 -4.86
N LYS A 236 -5.47 32.95 -5.10
CA LYS A 236 -4.59 33.56 -4.08
C LYS A 236 -5.41 34.10 -2.91
N ALA A 237 -6.54 34.77 -3.18
CA ALA A 237 -7.43 35.26 -2.13
C ALA A 237 -7.99 34.10 -1.26
N MET A 238 -8.37 32.97 -1.88
CA MET A 238 -8.83 31.79 -1.15
C MET A 238 -7.73 31.24 -0.22
N ASN A 239 -6.47 31.17 -0.68
CA ASN A 239 -5.35 30.72 0.15
C ASN A 239 -5.09 31.69 1.33
N LEU A 240 -5.16 32.99 1.08
CA LEU A 240 -4.94 34.01 2.12
C LEU A 240 -6.10 34.10 3.14
N ALA A 241 -7.28 33.60 2.79
CA ALA A 241 -8.44 33.57 3.67
C ALA A 241 -8.43 32.38 4.67
N ILE A 242 -7.47 31.47 4.51
CA ILE A 242 -7.32 30.32 5.42
C ILE A 242 -6.21 30.69 6.40
N ASP A 243 -6.55 30.71 7.69
CA ASP A 243 -5.60 30.80 8.78
C ASP A 243 -4.99 29.41 9.03
N LEU A 244 -3.67 29.24 8.81
CA LEU A 244 -2.94 27.97 8.88
C LEU A 244 -2.09 27.92 10.15
#